data_e5b0cdea4cb7dbaa421b78c581ab79ff
#
_entry.id   e5b0cdea4cb7dbaa421b78c581ab79ff
#
_cell.length_a   1.000
_cell.length_b   1.000
_cell.length_c   1.000
_cell.angle_alpha   90.00
_cell.angle_beta   90.00
_cell.angle_gamma   90.00
#
_symmetry.space_group_name_H-M   'P 1'
#
loop_
_entity.id
_entity.type
_entity.pdbx_description
1 polymer ?
#
loop_
_entity_poly.entity_id
_entity_poly.type
_entity_poly.pdbx_seq_one_letter_code
_entity_poly.pdbx_strand_id
1 'polypeptide(L)'
;MEDDDRAVDEPTLEDCERGLTEARKLAQKIVAGEGNLARLADGIYWAGWFNGGFASRSGDPVRSDDPVCPELNDVAAEFVQIAYALEHPADKDAMRVIVTATRKAAEAFLEGRPFPEWPDGAQIKV
;
A
#
# COMPACT_ATOMS: atom_id res chain seq x y z
N MET A 1 -7.12 3.39 32.28
CA MET A 1 -8.23 3.15 31.68
C MET A 1 -8.37 3.91 30.43
N GLU A 2 -8.72 5.16 30.46
CA GLU A 2 -8.84 5.92 29.24
C GLU A 2 -7.56 5.92 28.46
N ASP A 3 -6.46 5.83 29.14
CA ASP A 3 -5.17 5.84 28.49
C ASP A 3 -5.00 4.65 27.58
N ASP A 4 -5.61 3.54 27.93
CA ASP A 4 -5.49 2.34 27.11
C ASP A 4 -6.12 2.53 25.74
N ASP A 5 -7.24 3.22 25.70
CA ASP A 5 -7.91 3.45 24.42
C ASP A 5 -7.04 4.30 23.51
N ARG A 6 -6.40 5.30 24.09
CA ARG A 6 -5.54 6.18 23.31
C ARG A 6 -4.33 5.44 22.79
N ALA A 7 -3.74 4.61 23.62
CA ALA A 7 -2.57 3.83 23.22
C ALA A 7 -2.89 2.87 22.09
N VAL A 8 -4.11 2.32 22.10
CA VAL A 8 -4.52 1.39 21.04
C VAL A 8 -4.62 2.09 19.71
N ASP A 9 -5.01 3.36 19.70
CA ASP A 9 -5.24 4.08 18.46
C ASP A 9 -3.97 4.66 17.84
N GLU A 10 -2.90 4.76 18.60
CA GLU A 10 -1.69 5.38 18.10
C GLU A 10 -0.68 4.31 17.69
N PRO A 11 -0.23 4.33 16.44
CA PRO A 11 0.78 3.34 16.02
C PRO A 11 2.11 3.61 16.70
N THR A 12 2.84 2.54 16.94
CA THR A 12 4.16 2.61 17.55
C THR A 12 5.22 2.27 16.50
N LEU A 13 6.49 2.46 16.85
CA LEU A 13 7.56 2.05 15.97
C LEU A 13 7.53 0.55 15.72
N GLU A 14 7.13 -0.22 16.73
CA GLU A 14 6.99 -1.66 16.57
C GLU A 14 5.91 -1.99 15.55
N ASP A 15 4.79 -1.29 15.61
CA ASP A 15 3.72 -1.46 14.62
C ASP A 15 4.21 -1.11 13.22
N CYS A 16 5.00 -0.05 13.12
CA CYS A 16 5.56 0.36 11.85
C CYS A 16 6.42 -0.75 11.26
N GLU A 17 7.30 -1.33 12.06
CA GLU A 17 8.17 -2.39 11.59
C GLU A 17 7.38 -3.62 11.17
N ARG A 18 6.35 -3.94 11.93
CA ARG A 18 5.48 -5.08 11.60
C ARG A 18 4.79 -4.86 10.26
N GLY A 19 4.25 -3.66 10.07
CA GLY A 19 3.57 -3.33 8.83
C GLY A 19 4.49 -3.33 7.63
N LEU A 20 5.71 -2.79 7.79
CA LEU A 20 6.69 -2.80 6.72
C LEU A 20 7.13 -4.21 6.38
N THR A 21 7.32 -5.06 7.38
CA THR A 21 7.68 -6.45 7.15
C THR A 21 6.61 -7.16 6.36
N GLU A 22 5.35 -6.95 6.75
CA GLU A 22 4.24 -7.57 6.05
C GLU A 22 4.12 -7.04 4.62
N ALA A 23 4.26 -5.74 4.44
CA ALA A 23 4.18 -5.13 3.12
C ALA A 23 5.29 -5.67 2.22
N ARG A 24 6.50 -5.84 2.75
CA ARG A 24 7.61 -6.38 1.96
C ARG A 24 7.37 -7.82 1.56
N LYS A 25 6.81 -8.63 2.45
CA LYS A 25 6.48 -10.01 2.08
C LYS A 25 5.50 -10.05 0.93
N LEU A 26 4.47 -9.21 0.98
CA LEU A 26 3.47 -9.16 -0.07
C LEU A 26 4.07 -8.64 -1.37
N ALA A 27 4.94 -7.64 -1.29
CA ALA A 27 5.62 -7.12 -2.47
C ALA A 27 6.51 -8.18 -3.11
N GLN A 28 7.18 -9.00 -2.31
CA GLN A 28 8.00 -10.09 -2.83
C GLN A 28 7.16 -11.09 -3.60
N LYS A 29 5.97 -11.38 -3.12
CA LYS A 29 5.05 -12.28 -3.84
C LYS A 29 4.60 -11.67 -5.15
N ILE A 30 4.36 -10.35 -5.17
CA ILE A 30 4.00 -9.67 -6.41
C ILE A 30 5.10 -9.82 -7.44
N VAL A 31 6.35 -9.57 -7.04
CA VAL A 31 7.48 -9.66 -7.96
C VAL A 31 7.68 -11.09 -8.43
N ALA A 32 7.45 -12.06 -7.56
CA ALA A 32 7.60 -13.47 -7.90
C ALA A 32 6.45 -14.01 -8.76
N GLY A 33 5.38 -13.24 -8.91
CA GLY A 33 4.24 -13.69 -9.69
C GLY A 33 3.35 -14.67 -8.95
N GLU A 34 3.38 -14.66 -7.64
CA GLU A 34 2.60 -15.59 -6.82
C GLU A 34 1.28 -14.97 -6.41
N GLY A 35 0.26 -15.80 -6.34
CA GLY A 35 -1.01 -15.42 -5.78
C GLY A 35 -1.82 -14.47 -6.64
N ASN A 36 -2.85 -13.91 -6.04
CA ASN A 36 -3.75 -12.96 -6.71
C ASN A 36 -3.21 -11.55 -6.53
N LEU A 37 -2.91 -10.91 -7.65
CA LEU A 37 -2.23 -9.62 -7.63
C LEU A 37 -3.04 -8.54 -6.91
N ALA A 38 -4.35 -8.48 -7.19
CA ALA A 38 -5.21 -7.48 -6.54
C ALA A 38 -5.27 -7.69 -5.04
N ARG A 39 -5.33 -8.94 -4.60
CA ARG A 39 -5.34 -9.25 -3.18
C ARG A 39 -4.03 -8.88 -2.50
N LEU A 40 -2.92 -9.13 -3.18
CA LEU A 40 -1.62 -8.79 -2.63
C LEU A 40 -1.47 -7.29 -2.48
N ALA A 41 -1.89 -6.54 -3.50
CA ALA A 41 -1.85 -5.08 -3.44
C ALA A 41 -2.74 -4.54 -2.34
N ASP A 42 -3.94 -5.09 -2.21
CA ASP A 42 -4.88 -4.70 -1.16
C ASP A 42 -4.30 -5.02 0.22
N GLY A 43 -3.61 -6.14 0.33
CA GLY A 43 -2.96 -6.53 1.59
C GLY A 43 -1.91 -5.53 2.03
N ILE A 44 -1.16 -4.97 1.08
CA ILE A 44 -0.17 -3.95 1.40
C ILE A 44 -0.86 -2.70 1.94
N TYR A 45 -1.96 -2.30 1.32
CA TYR A 45 -2.74 -1.17 1.82
C TYR A 45 -3.21 -1.41 3.26
N TRP A 46 -3.76 -2.60 3.53
CA TRP A 46 -4.26 -2.90 4.86
C TRP A 46 -3.16 -3.01 5.90
N ALA A 47 -1.97 -3.48 5.50
CA ALA A 47 -0.82 -3.47 6.40
C ALA A 47 -0.51 -2.04 6.85
N GLY A 48 -0.58 -1.09 5.92
CA GLY A 48 -0.38 0.30 6.26
C GLY A 48 -1.48 0.85 7.14
N TRP A 49 -2.72 0.53 6.80
CA TRP A 49 -3.86 1.03 7.56
C TRP A 49 -3.82 0.58 9.02
N PHE A 50 -3.52 -0.69 9.25
CA PHE A 50 -3.55 -1.24 10.60
C PHE A 50 -2.30 -0.96 11.42
N ASN A 51 -1.16 -0.73 10.78
CA ASN A 51 0.11 -0.64 11.48
C ASN A 51 0.80 0.70 11.34
N GLY A 52 0.55 1.43 10.27
CA GLY A 52 1.28 2.65 9.99
C GLY A 52 0.54 3.92 10.32
N GLY A 53 -0.73 3.83 10.71
CA GLY A 53 -1.51 5.02 10.96
C GLY A 53 -1.80 5.80 9.70
N PHE A 54 -1.90 5.11 8.58
CA PHE A 54 -2.15 5.75 7.29
C PHE A 54 -3.35 6.69 7.35
N ALA A 55 -4.39 6.26 8.06
CA ALA A 55 -5.53 7.12 8.34
C ALA A 55 -6.01 6.77 9.72
N SER A 56 -6.51 7.74 10.44
CA SER A 56 -6.99 7.45 11.78
C SER A 56 -8.24 6.57 11.70
N ARG A 57 -8.50 5.87 12.79
CA ARG A 57 -9.66 4.99 12.85
C ARG A 57 -10.96 5.75 12.83
N SER A 58 -10.92 7.03 13.12
CA SER A 58 -12.10 7.87 13.03
C SER A 58 -12.33 8.39 11.62
N GLY A 59 -11.44 8.05 10.68
CA GLY A 59 -11.57 8.49 9.32
C GLY A 59 -10.76 9.72 8.97
N ASP A 60 -10.17 10.35 9.95
CA ASP A 60 -9.33 11.50 9.70
C ASP A 60 -7.98 11.07 9.17
N PRO A 61 -7.38 11.83 8.27
CA PRO A 61 -6.05 11.47 7.79
C PRO A 61 -5.02 11.60 8.90
N VAL A 62 -3.99 10.79 8.81
CA VAL A 62 -2.86 10.90 9.71
C VAL A 62 -2.21 12.26 9.51
N ARG A 63 -1.80 12.88 10.60
CA ARG A 63 -1.15 14.17 10.52
C ARG A 63 0.16 14.03 9.74
N SER A 64 0.27 14.81 8.69
CA SER A 64 1.42 14.69 7.81
C SER A 64 2.67 15.27 8.40
N ASP A 65 2.52 16.11 9.42
CA ASP A 65 3.67 16.76 10.04
C ASP A 65 4.40 15.86 11.03
N ASP A 66 3.77 14.74 11.42
CA ASP A 66 4.37 13.88 12.42
C ASP A 66 3.95 12.42 12.23
N PRO A 67 4.19 11.84 11.06
CA PRO A 67 3.83 10.44 10.85
C PRO A 67 4.83 9.52 11.56
N VAL A 68 4.31 8.51 12.22
CA VAL A 68 5.16 7.51 12.86
C VAL A 68 5.91 6.70 11.81
N CYS A 69 5.26 6.47 10.68
CA CYS A 69 5.83 5.60 9.65
C CYS A 69 5.54 6.15 8.26
N PRO A 70 6.26 7.22 7.86
CA PRO A 70 6.00 7.80 6.53
C PRO A 70 6.22 6.83 5.38
N GLU A 71 7.20 5.95 5.49
CA GLU A 71 7.46 4.97 4.43
C GLU A 71 6.26 4.04 4.25
N LEU A 72 5.69 3.56 5.34
CA LEU A 72 4.54 2.66 5.27
C LEU A 72 3.30 3.40 4.77
N ASN A 73 3.13 4.66 5.17
CA ASN A 73 2.04 5.48 4.67
C ASN A 73 2.13 5.65 3.15
N ASP A 74 3.34 5.91 2.66
CA ASP A 74 3.55 6.12 1.23
C ASP A 74 3.25 4.86 0.44
N VAL A 75 3.71 3.71 0.90
CA VAL A 75 3.47 2.48 0.17
C VAL A 75 2.00 2.09 0.24
N ALA A 76 1.33 2.32 1.36
CA ALA A 76 -0.08 2.02 1.47
C ALA A 76 -0.90 2.91 0.53
N ALA A 77 -0.55 4.19 0.44
CA ALA A 77 -1.25 5.11 -0.46
C ALA A 77 -1.08 4.69 -1.91
N GLU A 78 0.12 4.25 -2.27
CA GLU A 78 0.38 3.81 -3.64
C GLU A 78 -0.42 2.55 -3.95
N PHE A 79 -0.40 1.57 -3.06
CA PHE A 79 -1.01 0.28 -3.36
C PHE A 79 -2.52 0.25 -3.20
N VAL A 80 -3.13 1.20 -2.50
CA VAL A 80 -4.58 1.29 -2.52
C VAL A 80 -5.07 1.69 -3.91
N GLN A 81 -4.36 2.58 -4.58
CA GLN A 81 -4.71 2.97 -5.93
C GLN A 81 -4.46 1.85 -6.91
N ILE A 82 -3.36 1.14 -6.73
CA ILE A 82 -3.03 -0.01 -7.56
C ILE A 82 -4.09 -1.09 -7.44
N ALA A 83 -4.52 -1.39 -6.22
CA ALA A 83 -5.54 -2.41 -6.00
C ALA A 83 -6.83 -2.04 -6.70
N TYR A 84 -7.21 -0.78 -6.61
CA TYR A 84 -8.41 -0.31 -7.30
C TYR A 84 -8.28 -0.47 -8.81
N ALA A 85 -7.13 -0.09 -9.35
CA ALA A 85 -6.90 -0.21 -10.79
C ALA A 85 -6.94 -1.67 -11.26
N LEU A 86 -6.39 -2.57 -10.47
CA LEU A 86 -6.39 -4.00 -10.81
C LEU A 86 -7.81 -4.57 -10.85
N GLU A 87 -8.72 -4.02 -10.06
CA GLU A 87 -10.08 -4.50 -10.03
C GLU A 87 -10.99 -3.81 -11.05
N HIS A 88 -10.55 -2.69 -11.59
CA HIS A 88 -11.38 -1.88 -12.49
C HIS A 88 -10.62 -1.43 -13.74
N PRO A 89 -9.92 -2.34 -14.44
CA PRO A 89 -9.22 -1.91 -15.65
C PRO A 89 -10.21 -1.56 -16.75
N ALA A 90 -9.85 -0.58 -17.58
CA ALA A 90 -10.72 -0.15 -18.66
C ALA A 90 -10.90 -1.27 -19.70
N ASP A 91 -9.84 -1.99 -20.01
CA ASP A 91 -9.89 -3.10 -20.96
C ASP A 91 -8.70 -4.03 -20.70
N LYS A 92 -8.54 -5.03 -21.57
CA LYS A 92 -7.48 -6.03 -21.40
C LYS A 92 -6.09 -5.41 -21.56
N ASP A 93 -5.95 -4.47 -22.46
CA ASP A 93 -4.65 -3.82 -22.66
C ASP A 93 -4.28 -2.99 -21.44
N ALA A 94 -5.26 -2.26 -20.88
CA ALA A 94 -5.03 -1.52 -19.65
C ALA A 94 -4.64 -2.47 -18.53
N MET A 95 -5.27 -3.64 -18.45
CA MET A 95 -4.91 -4.61 -17.41
C MET A 95 -3.46 -5.04 -17.50
N ARG A 96 -2.96 -5.29 -18.71
CA ARG A 96 -1.55 -5.66 -18.88
C ARG A 96 -0.62 -4.57 -18.39
N VAL A 97 -0.96 -3.33 -18.73
CA VAL A 97 -0.16 -2.18 -18.31
C VAL A 97 -0.19 -2.05 -16.79
N ILE A 98 -1.37 -2.22 -16.18
CA ILE A 98 -1.52 -2.13 -14.74
C ILE A 98 -0.71 -3.22 -14.04
N VAL A 99 -0.74 -4.44 -14.56
CA VAL A 99 0.02 -5.55 -13.97
C VAL A 99 1.51 -5.24 -14.00
N THR A 100 2.01 -4.75 -15.13
CA THR A 100 3.42 -4.39 -15.25
C THR A 100 3.78 -3.27 -14.28
N ALA A 101 2.91 -2.26 -14.20
CA ALA A 101 3.15 -1.13 -13.29
C ALA A 101 3.16 -1.60 -11.84
N THR A 102 2.28 -2.54 -11.50
CA THR A 102 2.22 -3.09 -10.15
C THR A 102 3.54 -3.77 -9.77
N ARG A 103 4.10 -4.56 -10.68
CA ARG A 103 5.38 -5.23 -10.41
C ARG A 103 6.49 -4.22 -10.24
N LYS A 104 6.52 -3.19 -11.09
CA LYS A 104 7.54 -2.17 -10.98
C LYS A 104 7.44 -1.40 -9.68
N ALA A 105 6.22 -1.13 -9.22
CA ALA A 105 6.02 -0.47 -7.94
C ALA A 105 6.52 -1.34 -6.79
N ALA A 106 6.23 -2.64 -6.85
CA ALA A 106 6.70 -3.57 -5.82
C ALA A 106 8.21 -3.65 -5.80
N GLU A 107 8.84 -3.70 -6.97
CA GLU A 107 10.31 -3.71 -7.06
C GLU A 107 10.91 -2.45 -6.48
N ALA A 108 10.32 -1.30 -6.81
CA ALA A 108 10.82 -0.03 -6.29
C ALA A 108 10.73 0.01 -4.77
N PHE A 109 9.61 -0.46 -4.24
CA PHE A 109 9.44 -0.50 -2.79
C PHE A 109 10.50 -1.39 -2.14
N LEU A 110 10.72 -2.58 -2.68
CA LEU A 110 11.71 -3.51 -2.11
C LEU A 110 13.13 -2.97 -2.20
N GLU A 111 13.42 -2.17 -3.21
CA GLU A 111 14.75 -1.62 -3.42
C GLU A 111 14.95 -0.24 -2.80
N GLY A 112 13.91 0.28 -2.17
CA GLY A 112 14.00 1.60 -1.56
C GLY A 112 14.04 2.73 -2.55
N ARG A 113 13.52 2.54 -3.76
CA ARG A 113 13.49 3.57 -4.79
C ARG A 113 12.12 4.25 -4.81
N PRO A 114 12.06 5.48 -5.31
CA PRO A 114 10.76 6.13 -5.49
C PRO A 114 9.87 5.33 -6.43
N PHE A 115 8.56 5.42 -6.20
CA PHE A 115 7.62 4.75 -7.08
C PHE A 115 7.66 5.37 -8.47
N PRO A 116 7.62 4.56 -9.54
CA PRO A 116 7.59 5.11 -10.89
C PRO A 116 6.25 5.80 -11.16
N GLU A 117 6.27 6.68 -12.14
CA GLU A 117 5.05 7.35 -12.55
C GLU A 117 4.05 6.35 -13.11
N TRP A 118 2.78 6.62 -12.89
CA TRP A 118 1.73 5.75 -13.37
C TRP A 118 1.64 5.89 -14.90
N PRO A 119 1.71 4.79 -15.63
CA PRO A 119 1.75 4.87 -17.10
C PRO A 119 0.39 5.27 -17.68
N ASP A 120 0.45 5.94 -18.84
CA ASP A 120 -0.75 6.44 -19.50
C ASP A 120 -1.70 5.33 -19.92
N GLY A 121 -1.17 4.17 -20.26
CA GLY A 121 -2.00 3.07 -20.70
C GLY A 121 -2.75 2.36 -19.60
N ALA A 122 -2.50 2.71 -18.34
CA ALA A 122 -3.12 2.04 -17.19
C ALA A 122 -4.45 2.71 -16.83
N GLN A 123 -5.39 2.66 -17.75
CA GLN A 123 -6.67 3.33 -17.55
C GLN A 123 -7.64 2.45 -16.79
N ILE A 124 -8.47 3.08 -15.97
CA ILE A 124 -9.47 2.36 -15.20
C ILE A 124 -10.85 2.65 -15.77
N LYS A 125 -11.74 1.71 -15.51
CA LYS A 125 -13.14 1.85 -15.91
C LYS A 125 -13.82 2.85 -14.98
N VAL A 126 -14.48 3.80 -15.56
CA VAL A 126 -15.13 4.86 -14.78
C VAL A 126 -16.62 4.59 -14.64
#